data_7936acb1378f8236976a45c419c18af3
#
_entry.id   7936acb1378f8236976a45c419c18af3
#
_cell.length_a   1.000
_cell.length_b   1.000
_cell.length_c   1.000
_cell.angle_alpha   90.00
_cell.angle_beta   90.00
_cell.angle_gamma   90.00
#
_symmetry.space_group_name_H-M   'P 1'
#
loop_
_entity.id
_entity.type
_entity.pdbx_description
1 polymer ?
#
loop_
_entity_poly.entity_id
_entity_poly.type
_entity_poly.pdbx_seq_one_letter_code
_entity_poly.pdbx_strand_id
1 'polypeptide(L)'
;VKHFLKYKTFSILVDLDEINQLDKSIVIFSHNKFNIFSFYDKDHGDRDGGNLKEWVILNMKKFNIKENITNVKILCYPRIFGYVFNPLSIFYCYEKDKLIAIFYEVKNTFNEQHTYIFKIKNGEEIVQKCKKKFYVSPFMDMNTYYNFKLLNPNERLSVFIKQTDNSGTVLTATQI
;
A
#
# COMPACT_ATOMS: atom_id res chain seq x y z
N VAL A 1 -13.64 19.10 18.32
CA VAL A 1 -12.20 19.31 18.60
C VAL A 1 -11.40 18.71 17.44
N LYS A 2 -10.47 19.47 16.83
CA LYS A 2 -9.56 18.95 15.81
C LYS A 2 -8.25 18.56 16.48
N HIS A 3 -7.83 17.32 16.30
CA HIS A 3 -6.52 16.85 16.73
C HIS A 3 -5.57 16.84 15.53
N PHE A 4 -4.35 17.29 15.73
CA PHE A 4 -3.29 17.26 14.74
C PHE A 4 -2.11 16.47 15.29
N LEU A 5 -1.68 15.45 14.56
CA LEU A 5 -0.55 14.60 14.91
C LEU A 5 0.45 14.61 13.74
N LYS A 6 1.74 14.74 14.03
CA LYS A 6 2.83 14.70 13.05
C LYS A 6 3.93 13.78 13.55
N TYR A 7 4.30 12.82 12.71
CA TYR A 7 5.34 11.85 12.99
C TYR A 7 6.39 11.88 11.88
N LYS A 8 7.63 11.53 12.23
CA LYS A 8 8.63 11.11 11.25
C LYS A 8 8.47 9.63 11.04
N THR A 9 8.30 9.21 9.80
CA THR A 9 8.16 7.80 9.42
C THR A 9 9.25 7.43 8.41
N PHE A 10 9.64 6.17 8.39
CA PHE A 10 10.54 5.60 7.40
C PHE A 10 9.77 4.58 6.57
N SER A 11 9.62 4.85 5.29
CA SER A 11 8.99 3.94 4.33
C SER A 11 9.97 3.60 3.21
N ILE A 12 9.75 2.46 2.59
CA ILE A 12 10.51 2.01 1.43
C ILE A 12 9.57 1.82 0.25
N LEU A 13 10.06 2.13 -0.94
CA LEU A 13 9.43 1.74 -2.20
C LEU A 13 10.29 0.63 -2.80
N VAL A 14 9.76 -0.58 -2.83
CA VAL A 14 10.47 -1.78 -3.29
C VAL A 14 9.89 -2.23 -4.60
N ASP A 15 10.75 -2.47 -5.58
CA ASP A 15 10.41 -3.21 -6.79
C ASP A 15 10.48 -4.72 -6.49
N LEU A 16 9.37 -5.43 -6.68
CA LEU A 16 9.31 -6.85 -6.35
C LEU A 16 10.22 -7.72 -7.24
N ASP A 17 10.58 -7.24 -8.43
CA ASP A 17 11.51 -7.95 -9.31
C ASP A 17 12.98 -7.75 -8.88
N GLU A 18 13.28 -6.65 -8.16
CA GLU A 18 14.64 -6.28 -7.73
C GLU A 18 14.95 -6.66 -6.27
N ILE A 19 13.97 -7.12 -5.51
CA ILE A 19 14.11 -7.32 -4.05
C ILE A 19 15.24 -8.30 -3.69
N ASN A 20 15.46 -9.33 -4.49
CA ASN A 20 16.55 -10.29 -4.30
C ASN A 20 17.93 -9.67 -4.55
N GLN A 21 18.02 -8.67 -5.43
CA GLN A 21 19.24 -7.93 -5.67
C GLN A 21 19.52 -6.97 -4.50
N LEU A 22 18.48 -6.32 -3.97
CA LEU A 22 18.59 -5.48 -2.77
C LEU A 22 19.09 -6.26 -1.56
N ASP A 23 18.55 -7.47 -1.31
CA ASP A 23 18.99 -8.37 -0.23
C ASP A 23 20.49 -8.71 -0.32
N LYS A 24 21.04 -8.82 -1.54
CA LYS A 24 22.46 -9.13 -1.76
C LYS A 24 23.38 -7.91 -1.69
N SER A 25 22.86 -6.74 -2.02
CA SER A 25 23.68 -5.51 -2.19
C SER A 25 23.67 -4.60 -0.97
N ILE A 26 22.63 -4.65 -0.14
CA ILE A 26 22.45 -3.76 1.01
C ILE A 26 22.64 -4.53 2.32
N VAL A 27 23.79 -4.35 2.97
CA VAL A 27 24.16 -5.08 4.20
C VAL A 27 23.13 -4.96 5.34
N ILE A 28 22.48 -3.81 5.47
CA ILE A 28 21.51 -3.54 6.55
C ILE A 28 20.07 -3.88 6.18
N PHE A 29 19.82 -4.43 4.98
CA PHE A 29 18.51 -4.83 4.49
C PHE A 29 18.49 -6.33 4.17
N SER A 30 17.37 -7.00 4.42
CA SER A 30 17.16 -8.39 4.02
C SER A 30 15.73 -8.68 3.58
N HIS A 31 15.60 -9.64 2.67
CA HIS A 31 14.32 -10.18 2.22
C HIS A 31 14.04 -11.51 2.92
N ASN A 32 12.91 -11.62 3.59
CA ASN A 32 12.46 -12.81 4.33
C ASN A 32 13.43 -13.32 5.42
N LYS A 33 14.33 -12.45 5.87
CA LYS A 33 15.31 -12.73 6.93
C LYS A 33 15.39 -11.58 7.90
N PHE A 34 15.81 -11.84 9.12
CA PHE A 34 16.04 -10.83 10.14
C PHE A 34 17.24 -9.93 9.76
N ASN A 35 17.06 -8.61 9.87
CA ASN A 35 18.12 -7.62 9.75
C ASN A 35 17.69 -6.33 10.46
N ILE A 36 18.49 -5.26 10.38
CA ILE A 36 18.12 -3.91 10.84
C ILE A 36 16.84 -3.48 10.13
N PHE A 37 16.83 -3.56 8.79
CA PHE A 37 15.64 -3.39 7.96
C PHE A 37 15.33 -4.70 7.24
N SER A 38 14.07 -5.09 7.20
CA SER A 38 13.66 -6.30 6.49
C SER A 38 12.31 -6.11 5.80
N PHE A 39 12.18 -6.75 4.65
CA PHE A 39 10.89 -6.93 3.98
C PHE A 39 10.51 -8.40 4.04
N TYR A 40 9.29 -8.69 4.44
CA TYR A 40 8.78 -10.06 4.49
C TYR A 40 7.53 -10.17 3.64
N ASP A 41 7.50 -11.12 2.71
CA ASP A 41 6.33 -11.38 1.85
C ASP A 41 5.09 -11.70 2.68
N LYS A 42 5.25 -12.42 3.80
CA LYS A 42 4.16 -12.76 4.73
C LYS A 42 3.52 -11.57 5.47
N ASP A 43 4.07 -10.37 5.35
CA ASP A 43 3.45 -9.17 5.91
C ASP A 43 2.40 -8.58 4.98
N HIS A 44 2.31 -9.06 3.74
CA HIS A 44 1.51 -8.53 2.64
C HIS A 44 0.72 -9.62 1.92
N GLY A 45 -0.23 -9.19 1.08
CA GLY A 45 -1.02 -10.09 0.25
C GLY A 45 -1.88 -11.07 1.06
N ASP A 46 -1.88 -12.33 0.70
CA ASP A 46 -2.59 -13.40 1.43
C ASP A 46 -1.86 -13.82 2.72
N ARG A 47 -0.67 -13.25 2.99
CA ARG A 47 0.14 -13.43 4.20
C ARG A 47 0.63 -14.86 4.43
N ASP A 48 0.65 -15.67 3.40
CA ASP A 48 1.15 -17.05 3.39
C ASP A 48 2.66 -17.13 3.11
N GLY A 49 3.29 -16.00 2.72
CA GLY A 49 4.70 -15.91 2.31
C GLY A 49 4.92 -16.30 0.86
N GLY A 50 3.86 -16.42 0.07
CA GLY A 50 3.92 -16.67 -1.36
C GLY A 50 4.43 -15.48 -2.19
N ASN A 51 4.53 -15.68 -3.49
CA ASN A 51 5.00 -14.64 -4.42
C ASN A 51 3.98 -13.50 -4.55
N LEU A 52 4.34 -12.30 -4.06
CA LEU A 52 3.47 -11.14 -4.06
C LEU A 52 3.10 -10.64 -5.47
N LYS A 53 4.01 -10.78 -6.45
CA LYS A 53 3.70 -10.40 -7.83
C LYS A 53 2.65 -11.34 -8.44
N GLU A 54 2.74 -12.63 -8.19
CA GLU A 54 1.73 -13.61 -8.61
C GLU A 54 0.39 -13.34 -7.92
N TRP A 55 0.41 -13.04 -6.62
CA TRP A 55 -0.79 -12.65 -5.88
C TRP A 55 -1.46 -11.41 -6.50
N VAL A 56 -0.70 -10.38 -6.86
CA VAL A 56 -1.22 -9.18 -7.56
C VAL A 56 -1.88 -9.59 -8.88
N ILE A 57 -1.19 -10.39 -9.72
CA ILE A 57 -1.71 -10.84 -11.03
C ILE A 57 -3.01 -11.62 -10.88
N LEU A 58 -3.10 -12.53 -9.90
CA LEU A 58 -4.30 -13.30 -9.62
C LEU A 58 -5.47 -12.40 -9.20
N ASN A 59 -5.20 -11.42 -8.34
CA ASN A 59 -6.24 -10.48 -7.91
C ASN A 59 -6.69 -9.55 -9.04
N MET A 60 -5.80 -9.09 -9.92
CA MET A 60 -6.21 -8.34 -11.10
C MET A 60 -7.17 -9.11 -11.99
N LYS A 61 -6.91 -10.40 -12.23
CA LYS A 61 -7.81 -11.27 -12.99
C LYS A 61 -9.19 -11.37 -12.35
N LYS A 62 -9.26 -11.53 -11.00
CA LYS A 62 -10.53 -11.55 -10.25
C LYS A 62 -11.33 -10.25 -10.41
N PHE A 63 -10.66 -9.11 -10.57
CA PHE A 63 -11.26 -7.79 -10.77
C PHE A 63 -11.44 -7.41 -12.24
N ASN A 64 -11.32 -8.38 -13.17
CA ASN A 64 -11.46 -8.19 -14.63
C ASN A 64 -10.48 -7.14 -15.22
N ILE A 65 -9.33 -6.97 -14.61
CA ILE A 65 -8.24 -6.14 -15.13
C ILE A 65 -7.38 -7.06 -16.01
N LYS A 66 -7.45 -6.86 -17.33
CA LYS A 66 -6.87 -7.77 -18.34
C LYS A 66 -5.47 -7.38 -18.80
N GLU A 67 -4.99 -6.21 -18.39
CA GLU A 67 -3.68 -5.68 -18.73
C GLU A 67 -2.57 -6.61 -18.24
N ASN A 68 -1.48 -6.69 -19.02
CA ASN A 68 -0.33 -7.54 -18.67
C ASN A 68 0.63 -6.81 -17.75
N ILE A 69 0.67 -7.22 -16.48
CA ILE A 69 1.61 -6.65 -15.51
C ILE A 69 3.03 -7.09 -15.85
N THR A 70 3.90 -6.11 -16.06
CA THR A 70 5.34 -6.35 -16.24
C THR A 70 6.11 -6.08 -14.95
N ASN A 71 5.67 -5.09 -14.14
CA ASN A 71 6.35 -4.68 -12.93
C ASN A 71 5.36 -4.33 -11.81
N VAL A 72 5.75 -4.62 -10.57
CA VAL A 72 5.00 -4.26 -9.35
C VAL A 72 5.94 -3.64 -8.34
N LYS A 73 5.62 -2.42 -7.88
CA LYS A 73 6.31 -1.76 -6.78
C LYS A 73 5.41 -1.68 -5.56
N ILE A 74 5.96 -1.90 -4.38
CA ILE A 74 5.24 -1.75 -3.13
C ILE A 74 5.84 -0.65 -2.26
N LEU A 75 5.00 0.30 -1.85
CA LEU A 75 5.31 1.27 -0.82
C LEU A 75 4.81 0.73 0.52
N CYS A 76 5.71 0.57 1.48
CA CYS A 76 5.37 0.05 2.81
C CYS A 76 6.38 0.50 3.87
N TYR A 77 6.11 0.22 5.13
CA TYR A 77 7.10 0.31 6.20
C TYR A 77 7.88 -1.00 6.29
N PRO A 78 9.23 -0.98 6.30
CA PRO A 78 10.01 -2.19 6.53
C PRO A 78 9.87 -2.64 7.99
N ARG A 79 10.19 -3.90 8.26
CA ARG A 79 10.48 -4.31 9.62
C ARG A 79 11.77 -3.62 10.08
N ILE A 80 11.75 -3.09 11.29
CA ILE A 80 12.92 -2.54 11.97
C ILE A 80 13.23 -3.45 13.16
N PHE A 81 14.39 -4.11 13.15
CA PHE A 81 14.75 -5.14 14.14
C PHE A 81 13.63 -6.19 14.35
N GLY A 82 12.98 -6.59 13.26
CA GLY A 82 11.92 -7.60 13.25
C GLY A 82 10.52 -7.09 13.56
N TYR A 83 10.34 -5.86 14.07
CA TYR A 83 9.04 -5.26 14.32
C TYR A 83 8.51 -4.51 13.10
N VAL A 84 7.21 -4.67 12.81
CA VAL A 84 6.52 -3.92 11.76
C VAL A 84 5.07 -3.62 12.14
N PHE A 85 4.61 -2.46 11.74
CA PHE A 85 3.20 -2.11 11.65
C PHE A 85 2.97 -1.31 10.36
N ASN A 86 2.29 -1.94 9.40
CA ASN A 86 1.91 -1.34 8.12
C ASN A 86 0.42 -0.99 8.15
N PRO A 87 0.00 0.21 8.58
CA PRO A 87 -1.40 0.60 8.55
C PRO A 87 -1.93 0.72 7.11
N LEU A 88 -1.03 1.04 6.18
CA LEU A 88 -1.29 1.10 4.75
C LEU A 88 -0.05 0.68 3.97
N SER A 89 -0.21 -0.27 3.05
CA SER A 89 0.76 -0.55 1.99
C SER A 89 0.10 -0.28 0.63
N ILE A 90 0.88 0.16 -0.35
CA ILE A 90 0.36 0.53 -1.66
C ILE A 90 1.14 -0.22 -2.73
N PHE A 91 0.44 -1.06 -3.51
CA PHE A 91 1.02 -1.70 -4.68
C PHE A 91 0.73 -0.84 -5.91
N TYR A 92 1.77 -0.49 -6.62
CA TYR A 92 1.72 0.18 -7.93
C TYR A 92 2.01 -0.86 -9.01
N CYS A 93 1.01 -1.12 -9.86
CA CYS A 93 1.07 -2.18 -10.86
C CYS A 93 1.23 -1.58 -12.25
N TYR A 94 2.32 -1.92 -12.93
CA TYR A 94 2.69 -1.34 -14.21
C TYR A 94 2.63 -2.35 -15.35
N GLU A 95 2.21 -1.88 -16.52
CA GLU A 95 2.48 -2.49 -17.81
C GLU A 95 3.52 -1.62 -18.52
N LYS A 96 4.77 -2.10 -18.58
CA LYS A 96 5.95 -1.29 -18.94
C LYS A 96 6.06 -0.07 -18.00
N ASP A 97 6.04 1.15 -18.55
CA ASP A 97 6.14 2.38 -17.77
C ASP A 97 4.77 2.97 -17.38
N LYS A 98 3.68 2.29 -17.76
CA LYS A 98 2.34 2.78 -17.55
C LYS A 98 1.74 2.18 -16.29
N LEU A 99 1.34 3.03 -15.34
CA LEU A 99 0.59 2.62 -14.17
C LEU A 99 -0.83 2.21 -14.60
N ILE A 100 -1.22 0.97 -14.32
CA ILE A 100 -2.50 0.38 -14.76
C ILE A 100 -3.44 0.03 -13.62
N ALA A 101 -2.90 -0.26 -12.44
CA ALA A 101 -3.70 -0.53 -11.26
C ALA A 101 -2.97 -0.11 -9.99
N ILE A 102 -3.75 0.16 -8.93
CA ILE A 102 -3.25 0.41 -7.58
C ILE A 102 -4.04 -0.46 -6.61
N PHE A 103 -3.31 -1.09 -5.68
CA PHE A 103 -3.89 -1.81 -4.55
C PHE A 103 -3.55 -1.07 -3.27
N TYR A 104 -4.57 -0.72 -2.48
CA TYR A 104 -4.40 -0.19 -1.13
C TYR A 104 -4.66 -1.30 -0.13
N GLU A 105 -3.62 -1.78 0.49
CA GLU A 105 -3.67 -2.80 1.52
C GLU A 105 -3.73 -2.12 2.88
N VAL A 106 -4.89 -2.17 3.53
CA VAL A 106 -5.16 -1.51 4.81
C VAL A 106 -5.15 -2.56 5.91
N LYS A 107 -4.41 -2.30 6.99
CA LYS A 107 -4.28 -3.18 8.15
C LYS A 107 -4.75 -2.49 9.42
N ASN A 108 -5.46 -3.21 10.28
CA ASN A 108 -5.87 -2.72 11.59
C ASN A 108 -4.93 -3.22 12.71
N THR A 109 -5.15 -2.72 13.92
CA THR A 109 -4.37 -3.13 15.11
C THR A 109 -4.68 -4.57 15.57
N PHE A 110 -5.77 -5.16 15.10
CA PHE A 110 -6.15 -6.56 15.38
C PHE A 110 -5.46 -7.56 14.43
N ASN A 111 -4.52 -7.07 13.60
CA ASN A 111 -3.79 -7.87 12.62
C ASN A 111 -4.68 -8.43 11.49
N GLU A 112 -5.84 -7.82 11.25
CA GLU A 112 -6.66 -8.09 10.07
C GLU A 112 -6.27 -7.15 8.94
N GLN A 113 -6.54 -7.55 7.68
CA GLN A 113 -6.12 -6.84 6.48
C GLN A 113 -7.21 -6.87 5.41
N HIS A 114 -7.33 -5.78 4.65
CA HIS A 114 -8.24 -5.67 3.51
C HIS A 114 -7.60 -4.89 2.38
N THR A 115 -7.76 -5.38 1.15
CA THR A 115 -7.17 -4.76 -0.04
C THR A 115 -8.26 -4.14 -0.92
N TYR A 116 -8.14 -2.84 -1.18
CA TYR A 116 -8.94 -2.12 -2.17
C TYR A 116 -8.17 -2.05 -3.48
N ILE A 117 -8.81 -2.47 -4.58
CA ILE A 117 -8.18 -2.58 -5.90
C ILE A 117 -8.85 -1.61 -6.86
N PHE A 118 -8.04 -0.80 -7.55
CA PHE A 118 -8.50 0.18 -8.53
C PHE A 118 -7.73 0.06 -9.82
N LYS A 119 -8.47 0.01 -10.93
CA LYS A 119 -7.90 0.19 -12.26
C LYS A 119 -7.65 1.68 -12.50
N ILE A 120 -6.49 2.01 -13.06
CA ILE A 120 -6.11 3.38 -13.42
C ILE A 120 -6.36 3.57 -14.91
N LYS A 121 -7.04 4.65 -15.27
CA LYS A 121 -7.19 5.08 -16.65
C LYS A 121 -6.05 6.02 -17.05
N ASN A 122 -5.68 6.00 -18.33
CA ASN A 122 -4.59 6.81 -18.84
C ASN A 122 -4.83 8.31 -18.65
N GLY A 123 -3.79 9.03 -18.20
CA GLY A 123 -3.77 10.48 -18.11
C GLY A 123 -4.63 11.06 -16.97
N GLU A 124 -5.26 10.23 -16.14
CA GLU A 124 -6.03 10.68 -14.99
C GLU A 124 -5.12 10.92 -13.77
N GLU A 125 -5.47 11.92 -12.95
CA GLU A 125 -4.93 12.02 -11.59
C GLU A 125 -5.25 10.72 -10.84
N ILE A 126 -4.32 10.26 -10.00
CA ILE A 126 -4.53 9.07 -9.17
C ILE A 126 -5.44 9.47 -7.99
N VAL A 127 -6.73 9.54 -8.28
CA VAL A 127 -7.78 9.86 -7.29
C VAL A 127 -8.82 8.76 -7.31
N GLN A 128 -9.00 8.09 -6.17
CA GLN A 128 -9.98 7.02 -6.02
C GLN A 128 -10.87 7.27 -4.80
N LYS A 129 -12.15 6.93 -4.96
CA LYS A 129 -13.14 6.98 -3.89
C LYS A 129 -13.78 5.61 -3.72
N CYS A 130 -13.86 5.12 -2.49
CA CYS A 130 -14.59 3.90 -2.18
C CYS A 130 -15.29 3.99 -0.83
N LYS A 131 -16.36 3.19 -0.69
CA LYS A 131 -16.99 2.98 0.61
C LYS A 131 -16.05 2.16 1.50
N LYS A 132 -15.91 2.55 2.76
CA LYS A 132 -15.16 1.78 3.75
C LYS A 132 -15.82 0.42 3.92
N LYS A 133 -15.06 -0.65 3.70
CA LYS A 133 -15.51 -2.04 3.84
C LYS A 133 -14.80 -2.77 4.98
N PHE A 134 -13.84 -2.11 5.63
CA PHE A 134 -12.95 -2.72 6.59
C PHE A 134 -12.90 -1.92 7.90
N TYR A 135 -13.01 -2.60 9.03
CA TYR A 135 -12.94 -2.00 10.35
C TYR A 135 -11.49 -1.74 10.74
N VAL A 136 -11.12 -0.47 10.85
CA VAL A 136 -9.72 -0.06 11.13
C VAL A 136 -9.54 0.38 12.58
N SER A 137 -10.56 1.03 13.18
CA SER A 137 -10.45 1.64 14.49
C SER A 137 -11.82 1.78 15.16
N PRO A 138 -11.93 1.61 16.47
CA PRO A 138 -13.18 1.83 17.21
C PRO A 138 -13.68 3.29 17.17
N PHE A 139 -12.79 4.23 16.83
CA PHE A 139 -13.12 5.65 16.75
C PHE A 139 -13.65 6.08 15.37
N MET A 140 -13.80 5.15 14.43
CA MET A 140 -14.17 5.45 13.05
C MET A 140 -15.31 4.59 12.56
N ASP A 141 -16.45 5.21 12.28
CA ASP A 141 -17.65 4.56 11.74
C ASP A 141 -17.33 3.80 10.42
N MET A 142 -18.08 2.73 10.18
CA MET A 142 -18.06 1.97 8.94
C MET A 142 -18.81 2.68 7.79
N ASN A 143 -19.76 3.57 8.11
CA ASN A 143 -20.52 4.29 7.09
C ASN A 143 -19.80 5.55 6.58
N THR A 144 -18.58 5.34 6.13
CA THR A 144 -17.69 6.40 5.63
C THR A 144 -17.10 6.03 4.28
N TYR A 145 -16.48 7.00 3.61
CA TYR A 145 -15.80 6.85 2.33
C TYR A 145 -14.34 7.23 2.46
N TYR A 146 -13.48 6.43 1.85
CA TYR A 146 -12.09 6.80 1.62
C TYR A 146 -11.96 7.52 0.28
N ASN A 147 -11.21 8.62 0.30
CA ASN A 147 -10.74 9.32 -0.89
C ASN A 147 -9.21 9.26 -0.84
N PHE A 148 -8.62 8.53 -1.78
CA PHE A 148 -7.17 8.43 -1.94
C PHE A 148 -6.75 9.39 -3.05
N LYS A 149 -5.70 10.16 -2.82
CA LYS A 149 -5.02 10.95 -3.85
C LYS A 149 -3.53 10.68 -3.76
N LEU A 150 -2.95 10.21 -4.86
CA LEU A 150 -1.53 9.85 -4.94
C LEU A 150 -0.84 10.60 -6.06
N LEU A 151 0.48 10.76 -5.93
CA LEU A 151 1.37 10.97 -7.08
C LEU A 151 1.95 9.61 -7.51
N ASN A 152 2.20 9.47 -8.82
CA ASN A 152 2.98 8.33 -9.30
C ASN A 152 4.37 8.42 -8.67
N PRO A 153 4.85 7.38 -7.97
CA PRO A 153 6.11 7.46 -7.24
C PRO A 153 7.29 7.61 -8.22
N ASN A 154 8.03 8.70 -8.05
CA ASN A 154 9.29 8.98 -8.73
C ASN A 154 10.26 9.60 -7.70
N GLU A 155 10.84 10.77 -7.97
CA GLU A 155 11.67 11.52 -7.01
C GLU A 155 10.89 12.07 -5.81
N ARG A 156 9.55 12.14 -5.92
CA ARG A 156 8.66 12.61 -4.85
C ARG A 156 7.57 11.59 -4.62
N LEU A 157 7.31 11.33 -3.35
CA LEU A 157 6.20 10.52 -2.89
C LEU A 157 5.14 11.44 -2.29
N SER A 158 3.89 11.25 -2.65
CA SER A 158 2.77 11.89 -1.95
C SER A 158 1.59 10.93 -1.88
N VAL A 159 1.16 10.66 -0.67
CA VAL A 159 -0.02 9.86 -0.36
C VAL A 159 -0.94 10.72 0.50
N PHE A 160 -2.12 11.03 -0.01
CA PHE A 160 -3.15 11.75 0.71
C PHE A 160 -4.39 10.88 0.84
N ILE A 161 -4.86 10.72 2.08
CA ILE A 161 -6.06 9.95 2.40
C ILE A 161 -7.02 10.86 3.13
N LYS A 162 -8.24 10.96 2.64
CA LYS A 162 -9.31 11.67 3.30
C LYS A 162 -10.46 10.71 3.55
N GLN A 163 -10.87 10.56 4.81
CA GLN A 163 -12.05 9.82 5.20
C GLN A 163 -13.20 10.80 5.45
N THR A 164 -14.35 10.54 4.85
CA THR A 164 -15.55 11.40 4.93
C THR A 164 -16.77 10.57 5.31
N ASP A 165 -17.68 11.18 6.05
CA ASP A 165 -19.05 10.71 6.30
C ASP A 165 -20.08 11.71 5.75
N ASN A 166 -21.34 11.55 6.13
CA ASN A 166 -22.42 12.46 5.72
C ASN A 166 -22.31 13.86 6.35
N SER A 167 -21.56 14.01 7.45
CA SER A 167 -21.34 15.28 8.15
C SER A 167 -20.09 16.03 7.68
N GLY A 168 -19.22 15.37 6.91
CA GLY A 168 -18.02 15.97 6.34
C GLY A 168 -16.74 15.14 6.50
N THR A 169 -15.64 15.83 6.76
CA THR A 169 -14.31 15.19 6.90
C THR A 169 -14.11 14.67 8.32
N VAL A 170 -13.91 13.36 8.44
CA VAL A 170 -13.64 12.66 9.70
C VAL A 170 -12.14 12.60 9.99
N LEU A 171 -11.34 12.25 8.97
CA LEU A 171 -9.89 12.11 9.09
C LEU A 171 -9.20 12.56 7.81
N THR A 172 -8.01 13.13 7.97
CA THR A 172 -7.06 13.37 6.88
C THR A 172 -5.69 12.84 7.29
N ALA A 173 -5.07 12.05 6.45
CA ALA A 173 -3.70 11.59 6.61
C ALA A 173 -2.88 11.94 5.37
N THR A 174 -1.65 12.39 5.56
CA THR A 174 -0.73 12.75 4.47
C THR A 174 0.65 12.19 4.78
N GLN A 175 1.26 11.54 3.80
CA GLN A 175 2.65 11.13 3.80
C GLN A 175 3.35 11.82 2.63
N ILE A 176 4.49 12.47 2.89
CA ILE A 176 5.30 13.22 1.92
C ILE A 176 6.75 12.79 2.08
#